data_20b0a3e399467357ce015b1f59d74279
#
_entry.id   20b0a3e399467357ce015b1f59d74279
#
_cell.length_a   1.000
_cell.length_b   1.000
_cell.length_c   1.000
_cell.angle_alpha   90.00
_cell.angle_beta   90.00
_cell.angle_gamma   90.00
#
_symmetry.space_group_name_H-M   'P 1'
#
loop_
_entity.id
_entity.type
_entity.pdbx_description
1 polymer ?
#
loop_
_entity_poly.entity_id
_entity_poly.type
_entity_poly.pdbx_seq_one_letter_code
_entity_poly.pdbx_strand_id
1 'polypeptide(L)'
;MKKIIFVTILISLIFSSFAQDTVKSYWSNKALMSKGIMRNGEEDGEWKFYHTNGQLWTQGSYVMGKKVGLWRTWNEAGQLNQEYYADNGPFKSWYSSGQLEIEGTMKDGMRDGEWRFYHLNGKLFKKVNYRNDLAEGSVIEYYDNGNKKFEGNYQAGKINGYAYWWKENGDLEMEGNSIDDLQDGEWKFYYDNNIVGSKGNFVNGLQEGVWTYNFENGKKWKQGNYESGKREGEWKAWFENGALQRKGSFVEDKEDGLWIQWYTNGNVQDEGYFKAGEMHGDWKGYYENGGKKYEIQYAHHQKNGKYRYWWENGKIKAEGAHKDDQKEGVWKNYAQNGKLLETGPYHQGMKNGKWSFYNERNKLARVQNFKDDIQDGAFVEYYPNGKKNYQGAFSDREKIGIWSWWDATGKLVRRVEYHKNKIVRVLVGER
;
A
#
# COMPACT_ATOMS: atom_id res chain seq x y z
N MET A 1 -75.67 19.34 83.34
CA MET A 1 -75.13 18.02 83.01
C MET A 1 -75.37 17.72 81.53
N LYS A 2 -74.31 17.92 80.68
CA LYS A 2 -74.35 17.66 79.21
C LYS A 2 -73.78 16.24 78.98
N LYS A 3 -74.58 15.30 78.47
CA LYS A 3 -74.14 13.99 78.04
C LYS A 3 -73.43 14.09 76.68
N ILE A 4 -72.21 13.65 76.67
CA ILE A 4 -71.40 13.51 75.38
C ILE A 4 -71.67 12.10 74.91
N ILE A 5 -72.22 11.98 73.68
CA ILE A 5 -72.42 10.70 72.99
C ILE A 5 -71.14 10.48 72.11
N PHE A 6 -70.39 9.42 72.39
CA PHE A 6 -69.31 8.95 71.54
C PHE A 6 -69.92 8.11 70.41
N VAL A 7 -69.78 8.58 69.17
CA VAL A 7 -70.04 7.80 67.96
C VAL A 7 -68.76 7.15 67.53
N THR A 8 -68.67 5.83 67.69
CA THR A 8 -67.56 5.02 67.22
C THR A 8 -67.79 4.72 65.73
N ILE A 9 -67.06 5.38 64.83
CA ILE A 9 -67.05 5.05 63.42
C ILE A 9 -66.13 3.83 63.19
N LEU A 10 -66.71 2.68 62.86
CA LEU A 10 -65.99 1.44 62.49
C LEU A 10 -65.57 1.60 60.99
N ILE A 11 -64.34 1.95 60.76
CA ILE A 11 -63.77 1.93 59.37
C ILE A 11 -63.43 0.48 59.07
N SER A 12 -64.26 -0.21 58.29
CA SER A 12 -63.95 -1.52 57.68
C SER A 12 -62.96 -1.30 56.54
N LEU A 13 -61.71 -1.59 56.82
CA LEU A 13 -60.67 -1.71 55.75
C LEU A 13 -61.03 -2.97 54.94
N ILE A 14 -61.61 -2.74 53.72
CA ILE A 14 -61.78 -3.78 52.71
C ILE A 14 -60.42 -4.02 52.13
N PHE A 15 -59.70 -5.01 52.59
CA PHE A 15 -58.55 -5.58 51.85
C PHE A 15 -59.14 -6.32 50.63
N SER A 16 -59.15 -5.70 49.48
CA SER A 16 -59.33 -6.43 48.25
C SER A 16 -58.12 -7.35 48.07
N SER A 17 -58.25 -8.63 48.36
CA SER A 17 -57.25 -9.63 47.98
C SER A 17 -57.28 -9.71 46.43
N PHE A 18 -56.37 -9.01 45.76
CA PHE A 18 -56.20 -9.24 44.33
C PHE A 18 -55.80 -10.69 44.15
N ALA A 19 -56.56 -11.42 43.30
CA ALA A 19 -56.25 -12.80 42.95
C ALA A 19 -54.82 -12.86 42.36
N GLN A 20 -53.97 -13.58 43.00
CA GLN A 20 -52.61 -13.83 42.56
C GLN A 20 -52.60 -15.20 41.86
N ASP A 21 -52.69 -15.20 40.51
CA ASP A 21 -52.75 -16.41 39.72
C ASP A 21 -51.34 -16.90 39.33
N THR A 22 -50.99 -18.12 39.69
CA THR A 22 -49.80 -18.80 39.22
C THR A 22 -50.04 -19.26 37.77
N VAL A 23 -49.31 -18.69 36.84
CA VAL A 23 -49.37 -19.02 35.44
C VAL A 23 -48.22 -19.95 35.05
N LYS A 24 -48.52 -20.94 34.17
CA LYS A 24 -47.54 -21.85 33.56
C LYS A 24 -47.71 -21.87 32.08
N SER A 25 -46.63 -21.86 31.33
CA SER A 25 -46.59 -22.08 29.90
C SER A 25 -45.73 -23.28 29.55
N TYR A 26 -45.92 -23.87 28.38
CA TYR A 26 -45.24 -25.10 28.00
C TYR A 26 -44.72 -24.99 26.55
N TRP A 27 -43.58 -25.64 26.32
CA TRP A 27 -43.05 -25.86 25.01
C TRP A 27 -43.93 -26.82 24.18
N SER A 28 -43.72 -26.88 22.86
CA SER A 28 -44.45 -27.81 21.98
C SER A 28 -44.24 -29.27 22.33
N ASN A 29 -43.16 -29.66 22.98
CA ASN A 29 -42.85 -30.98 23.50
C ASN A 29 -43.50 -31.24 24.88
N LYS A 30 -44.36 -30.35 25.38
CA LYS A 30 -45.04 -30.36 26.68
C LYS A 30 -44.12 -30.16 27.89
N ALA A 31 -42.84 -29.86 27.68
CA ALA A 31 -41.94 -29.47 28.79
C ALA A 31 -42.35 -28.08 29.33
N LEU A 32 -42.21 -27.84 30.61
CA LEU A 32 -42.48 -26.54 31.23
C LEU A 32 -41.58 -25.48 30.59
N MET A 33 -42.14 -24.40 30.06
CA MET A 33 -41.42 -23.28 29.46
C MET A 33 -41.26 -22.15 30.47
N SER A 34 -42.32 -21.77 31.18
CA SER A 34 -42.25 -20.75 32.21
C SER A 34 -43.23 -20.97 33.32
N LYS A 35 -42.94 -20.43 34.50
CA LYS A 35 -43.89 -20.30 35.63
C LYS A 35 -43.63 -19.01 36.38
N GLY A 36 -44.67 -18.37 36.85
CA GLY A 36 -44.64 -17.16 37.66
C GLY A 36 -46.00 -16.71 38.10
N ILE A 37 -46.06 -15.53 38.62
CA ILE A 37 -47.30 -14.92 39.12
C ILE A 37 -47.69 -13.80 38.16
N MET A 38 -49.00 -13.74 37.83
CA MET A 38 -49.59 -12.61 37.14
C MET A 38 -50.44 -11.78 38.10
N ARG A 39 -50.35 -10.46 38.00
CA ARG A 39 -51.25 -9.52 38.68
C ARG A 39 -51.75 -8.48 37.68
N ASN A 40 -53.08 -8.38 37.57
CA ASN A 40 -53.71 -7.47 36.62
C ASN A 40 -53.30 -7.68 35.15
N GLY A 41 -52.91 -8.92 34.77
CA GLY A 41 -52.50 -9.25 33.41
C GLY A 41 -51.00 -8.98 33.09
N GLU A 42 -50.24 -8.61 34.10
CA GLU A 42 -48.78 -8.37 33.98
C GLU A 42 -47.99 -9.32 34.88
N GLU A 43 -46.73 -9.62 34.52
CA GLU A 43 -45.82 -10.42 35.36
C GLU A 43 -45.56 -9.67 36.66
N ASP A 44 -45.65 -10.40 37.81
CA ASP A 44 -45.40 -9.88 39.14
C ASP A 44 -44.76 -10.95 40.02
N GLY A 45 -43.81 -10.57 40.89
CA GLY A 45 -43.08 -11.51 41.75
C GLY A 45 -42.06 -12.38 41.00
N GLU A 46 -41.72 -13.55 41.56
CA GLU A 46 -40.69 -14.44 41.01
C GLU A 46 -41.16 -15.18 39.77
N TRP A 47 -40.34 -15.16 38.72
CA TRP A 47 -40.53 -15.89 37.46
C TRP A 47 -39.34 -16.81 37.20
N LYS A 48 -39.67 -18.02 36.67
CA LYS A 48 -38.70 -19.04 36.23
C LYS A 48 -39.03 -19.46 34.80
N PHE A 49 -38.01 -19.50 33.98
CA PHE A 49 -38.07 -19.95 32.60
C PHE A 49 -37.15 -21.13 32.42
N TYR A 50 -37.49 -22.08 31.58
CA TYR A 50 -36.81 -23.34 31.40
C TYR A 50 -36.45 -23.60 29.96
N HIS A 51 -35.32 -24.24 29.72
CA HIS A 51 -34.94 -24.78 28.40
C HIS A 51 -35.88 -25.94 28.00
N THR A 52 -35.83 -26.32 26.71
CA THR A 52 -36.63 -27.43 26.17
C THR A 52 -36.29 -28.78 26.77
N ASN A 53 -35.12 -28.94 27.37
CA ASN A 53 -34.68 -30.14 28.13
C ASN A 53 -35.12 -30.12 29.59
N GLY A 54 -35.87 -29.09 30.04
CA GLY A 54 -36.38 -28.94 31.40
C GLY A 54 -35.41 -28.31 32.41
N GLN A 55 -34.16 -28.02 32.02
CA GLN A 55 -33.24 -27.31 32.88
C GLN A 55 -33.65 -25.83 33.02
N LEU A 56 -33.39 -25.27 34.21
CA LEU A 56 -33.63 -23.84 34.45
C LEU A 56 -32.80 -23.00 33.49
N TRP A 57 -33.48 -22.12 32.73
CA TRP A 57 -32.82 -21.19 31.81
C TRP A 57 -32.59 -19.82 32.48
N THR A 58 -33.66 -19.17 32.98
CA THR A 58 -33.49 -17.88 33.66
C THR A 58 -34.52 -17.73 34.78
N GLN A 59 -34.13 -16.96 35.80
CA GLN A 59 -34.92 -16.69 36.98
C GLN A 59 -34.72 -15.27 37.45
N GLY A 60 -35.78 -14.62 37.88
CA GLY A 60 -35.74 -13.27 38.44
C GLY A 60 -37.12 -12.81 38.87
N SER A 61 -37.25 -11.54 39.20
CA SER A 61 -38.50 -10.95 39.68
C SER A 61 -38.97 -9.85 38.72
N TYR A 62 -40.28 -9.75 38.62
CA TYR A 62 -40.99 -8.67 37.97
C TYR A 62 -41.80 -7.85 38.95
N VAL A 63 -41.99 -6.58 38.66
CA VAL A 63 -42.97 -5.68 39.25
C VAL A 63 -43.72 -5.00 38.13
N MET A 64 -45.03 -5.31 38.01
CA MET A 64 -45.91 -4.73 36.97
C MET A 64 -45.28 -4.85 35.53
N GLY A 65 -44.90 -6.06 35.13
CA GLY A 65 -44.33 -6.39 33.82
C GLY A 65 -42.88 -5.95 33.60
N LYS A 66 -42.24 -5.22 34.54
CA LYS A 66 -40.85 -4.82 34.46
C LYS A 66 -39.93 -5.72 35.26
N LYS A 67 -38.82 -6.16 34.68
CA LYS A 67 -37.76 -6.88 35.40
C LYS A 67 -37.16 -5.98 36.47
N VAL A 68 -37.03 -6.53 37.71
CA VAL A 68 -36.42 -5.84 38.84
C VAL A 68 -35.48 -6.76 39.60
N GLY A 69 -34.53 -6.19 40.33
CA GLY A 69 -33.61 -6.92 41.19
C GLY A 69 -32.73 -7.92 40.45
N LEU A 70 -32.36 -8.97 41.15
CA LEU A 70 -31.37 -9.96 40.69
C LEU A 70 -31.98 -10.97 39.71
N TRP A 71 -31.38 -11.08 38.53
CA TRP A 71 -31.65 -12.07 37.49
C TRP A 71 -30.45 -13.00 37.33
N ARG A 72 -30.74 -14.29 37.14
CA ARG A 72 -29.75 -15.35 36.87
C ARG A 72 -30.13 -16.12 35.62
N THR A 73 -29.13 -16.46 34.80
CA THR A 73 -29.30 -17.26 33.59
C THR A 73 -28.35 -18.45 33.60
N TRP A 74 -28.83 -19.62 33.18
CA TRP A 74 -28.08 -20.87 33.11
C TRP A 74 -28.12 -21.39 31.66
N ASN A 75 -27.05 -22.07 31.25
CA ASN A 75 -27.01 -22.76 29.98
C ASN A 75 -27.80 -24.09 30.03
N GLU A 76 -27.92 -24.78 28.88
CA GLU A 76 -28.63 -26.07 28.79
C GLU A 76 -28.00 -27.22 29.64
N ALA A 77 -26.73 -27.07 30.01
CA ALA A 77 -26.06 -27.99 30.94
C ALA A 77 -26.31 -27.65 32.42
N GLY A 78 -27.08 -26.59 32.74
CA GLY A 78 -27.40 -26.15 34.10
C GLY A 78 -26.28 -25.34 34.74
N GLN A 79 -25.27 -24.90 34.02
CA GLN A 79 -24.20 -24.06 34.55
C GLN A 79 -24.63 -22.59 34.51
N LEU A 80 -24.36 -21.83 35.57
CA LEU A 80 -24.62 -20.39 35.64
C LEU A 80 -23.75 -19.68 34.60
N ASN A 81 -24.37 -18.93 33.66
CA ASN A 81 -23.63 -18.18 32.66
C ASN A 81 -23.81 -16.66 32.79
N GLN A 82 -24.83 -16.18 33.53
CA GLN A 82 -25.03 -14.75 33.75
C GLN A 82 -25.76 -14.49 35.09
N GLU A 83 -25.34 -13.44 35.79
CA GLU A 83 -26.01 -12.85 36.92
C GLU A 83 -25.99 -11.32 36.81
N TYR A 84 -27.15 -10.68 36.92
CA TYR A 84 -27.24 -9.23 36.80
C TYR A 84 -28.44 -8.66 37.54
N TYR A 85 -28.34 -7.41 37.95
CA TYR A 85 -29.47 -6.63 38.42
C TYR A 85 -30.13 -5.91 37.23
N ALA A 86 -31.44 -6.08 37.08
CA ALA A 86 -32.18 -5.57 35.92
C ALA A 86 -32.28 -4.04 35.88
N ASP A 87 -32.19 -3.40 37.04
CA ASP A 87 -32.28 -1.95 37.21
C ASP A 87 -30.92 -1.34 37.59
N ASN A 88 -30.41 -1.62 38.77
CA ASN A 88 -29.16 -1.05 39.26
C ASN A 88 -28.40 -2.11 40.07
N GLY A 89 -27.13 -2.33 39.75
CA GLY A 89 -26.31 -3.27 40.50
C GLY A 89 -25.27 -4.02 39.66
N PRO A 90 -24.57 -4.99 40.29
CA PRO A 90 -23.54 -5.74 39.63
C PRO A 90 -24.06 -6.58 38.45
N PHE A 91 -23.22 -6.74 37.45
CA PHE A 91 -23.35 -7.66 36.34
C PHE A 91 -22.16 -8.61 36.32
N LYS A 92 -22.41 -9.90 36.10
CA LYS A 92 -21.36 -10.89 35.84
C LYS A 92 -21.81 -11.89 34.76
N SER A 93 -20.90 -12.28 33.89
CA SER A 93 -21.09 -13.44 33.01
C SER A 93 -19.90 -14.39 33.10
N TRP A 94 -20.12 -15.64 32.72
CA TRP A 94 -19.14 -16.71 32.80
C TRP A 94 -19.12 -17.48 31.48
N TYR A 95 -17.92 -17.88 31.06
CA TYR A 95 -17.74 -18.86 29.99
C TYR A 95 -18.38 -20.21 30.37
N SER A 96 -18.60 -21.04 29.36
CA SER A 96 -19.07 -22.43 29.61
C SER A 96 -18.09 -23.29 30.45
N SER A 97 -16.84 -22.87 30.53
CA SER A 97 -15.85 -23.46 31.45
C SER A 97 -16.07 -23.10 32.92
N GLY A 98 -16.97 -22.14 33.22
CA GLY A 98 -17.22 -21.62 34.58
C GLY A 98 -16.27 -20.48 34.98
N GLN A 99 -15.34 -20.08 34.11
CA GLN A 99 -14.49 -18.91 34.36
C GLN A 99 -15.24 -17.62 34.14
N LEU A 100 -14.92 -16.59 34.94
CA LEU A 100 -15.47 -15.24 34.78
C LEU A 100 -15.09 -14.69 33.40
N GLU A 101 -16.08 -14.19 32.64
CA GLU A 101 -15.95 -13.60 31.35
C GLU A 101 -16.05 -12.08 31.40
N ILE A 102 -17.08 -11.57 32.06
CA ILE A 102 -17.36 -10.14 32.17
C ILE A 102 -17.84 -9.81 33.58
N GLU A 103 -17.40 -8.67 34.11
CA GLU A 103 -18.00 -8.04 35.29
C GLU A 103 -18.09 -6.52 35.13
N GLY A 104 -19.11 -5.94 35.75
CA GLY A 104 -19.32 -4.49 35.74
C GLY A 104 -20.55 -4.11 36.58
N THR A 105 -21.04 -2.91 36.33
CA THR A 105 -22.23 -2.39 37.02
C THR A 105 -23.23 -1.88 36.00
N MET A 106 -24.48 -2.24 36.21
CA MET A 106 -25.64 -1.71 35.49
C MET A 106 -26.27 -0.55 36.28
N LYS A 107 -26.70 0.48 35.60
CA LYS A 107 -27.49 1.58 36.10
C LYS A 107 -28.61 1.92 35.13
N ASP A 108 -29.84 1.87 35.60
CA ASP A 108 -31.04 2.10 34.74
C ASP A 108 -31.07 1.20 33.49
N GLY A 109 -30.58 -0.07 33.63
CA GLY A 109 -30.52 -1.04 32.53
C GLY A 109 -29.37 -0.83 31.53
N MET A 110 -28.47 0.13 31.78
CA MET A 110 -27.33 0.45 30.94
C MET A 110 -26.02 0.21 31.69
N ARG A 111 -24.92 -0.05 30.94
CA ARG A 111 -23.58 -0.15 31.55
C ARG A 111 -23.16 1.22 32.09
N ASP A 112 -22.69 1.22 33.35
CA ASP A 112 -22.21 2.42 34.02
C ASP A 112 -21.02 2.08 34.94
N GLY A 113 -19.98 2.94 34.97
CA GLY A 113 -18.76 2.69 35.73
C GLY A 113 -17.79 1.74 35.07
N GLU A 114 -16.89 1.16 35.85
CA GLU A 114 -15.82 0.28 35.39
C GLU A 114 -16.35 -1.10 34.98
N TRP A 115 -16.00 -1.55 33.79
CA TRP A 115 -16.27 -2.89 33.28
C TRP A 115 -14.96 -3.60 32.97
N ARG A 116 -14.89 -4.88 33.32
CA ARG A 116 -13.77 -5.78 33.09
C ARG A 116 -14.22 -6.97 32.28
N PHE A 117 -13.41 -7.30 31.27
CA PHE A 117 -13.58 -8.44 30.40
C PHE A 117 -12.36 -9.34 30.55
N TYR A 118 -12.53 -10.63 30.50
CA TYR A 118 -11.47 -11.59 30.76
C TYR A 118 -11.32 -12.55 29.58
N HIS A 119 -10.11 -13.00 29.31
CA HIS A 119 -9.83 -14.10 28.40
C HIS A 119 -10.28 -15.44 29.02
N LEU A 120 -10.42 -16.48 28.17
CA LEU A 120 -10.77 -17.84 28.64
C LEU A 120 -9.76 -18.42 29.64
N ASN A 121 -8.51 -17.97 29.61
CA ASN A 121 -7.49 -18.35 30.59
C ASN A 121 -7.59 -17.58 31.92
N GLY A 122 -8.60 -16.73 32.10
CA GLY A 122 -8.88 -15.95 33.30
C GLY A 122 -8.07 -14.66 33.45
N LYS A 123 -7.15 -14.36 32.53
CA LYS A 123 -6.43 -13.08 32.53
C LYS A 123 -7.32 -11.94 32.00
N LEU A 124 -7.07 -10.74 32.48
CA LEU A 124 -7.78 -9.55 32.03
C LEU A 124 -7.55 -9.32 30.53
N PHE A 125 -8.64 -9.20 29.76
CA PHE A 125 -8.64 -8.84 28.36
C PHE A 125 -8.79 -7.33 28.18
N LYS A 126 -9.81 -6.73 28.86
CA LYS A 126 -10.14 -5.31 28.68
C LYS A 126 -10.68 -4.74 30.00
N LYS A 127 -10.24 -3.52 30.27
CA LYS A 127 -10.78 -2.66 31.32
C LYS A 127 -11.22 -1.35 30.72
N VAL A 128 -12.48 -0.94 30.91
CA VAL A 128 -13.04 0.26 30.32
C VAL A 128 -14.15 0.82 31.19
N ASN A 129 -14.28 2.13 31.26
CA ASN A 129 -15.43 2.76 31.90
C ASN A 129 -16.55 3.01 30.90
N TYR A 130 -17.79 2.87 31.36
CA TYR A 130 -18.99 3.22 30.62
C TYR A 130 -19.80 4.29 31.32
N ARG A 131 -20.52 5.09 30.58
CA ARG A 131 -21.56 5.98 31.01
C ARG A 131 -22.74 5.85 30.04
N ASN A 132 -23.88 5.35 30.52
CA ASN A 132 -25.07 5.10 29.70
C ASN A 132 -24.76 4.29 28.42
N ASP A 133 -24.09 3.14 28.58
CA ASP A 133 -23.64 2.22 27.54
C ASP A 133 -22.54 2.75 26.60
N LEU A 134 -22.16 4.01 26.68
CA LEU A 134 -21.06 4.58 25.89
C LEU A 134 -19.74 4.46 26.67
N ALA A 135 -18.68 4.00 26.01
CA ALA A 135 -17.36 4.00 26.60
C ALA A 135 -16.90 5.43 26.88
N GLU A 136 -16.36 5.67 28.08
CA GLU A 136 -15.97 7.00 28.56
C GLU A 136 -14.72 6.92 29.45
N GLY A 137 -13.74 7.81 29.23
CA GLY A 137 -12.50 7.82 29.99
C GLY A 137 -11.52 6.72 29.57
N SER A 138 -10.66 6.29 30.49
CA SER A 138 -9.55 5.38 30.20
C SER A 138 -9.99 3.98 29.81
N VAL A 139 -9.27 3.40 28.87
CA VAL A 139 -9.39 2.01 28.45
C VAL A 139 -8.01 1.38 28.35
N ILE A 140 -7.91 0.12 28.78
CA ILE A 140 -6.72 -0.72 28.61
C ILE A 140 -7.17 -2.07 28.08
N GLU A 141 -6.50 -2.58 27.05
CA GLU A 141 -6.68 -3.94 26.53
C GLU A 141 -5.37 -4.73 26.65
N TYR A 142 -5.48 -6.02 26.82
CA TYR A 142 -4.36 -6.94 26.96
C TYR A 142 -4.50 -8.13 26.03
N TYR A 143 -3.40 -8.69 25.59
CA TYR A 143 -3.32 -10.00 24.96
C TYR A 143 -3.54 -11.12 25.99
N ASP A 144 -3.80 -12.32 25.53
CA ASP A 144 -4.02 -13.49 26.41
C ASP A 144 -2.77 -13.94 27.17
N ASN A 145 -1.56 -13.55 26.67
CA ASN A 145 -0.30 -13.72 27.42
C ASN A 145 -0.16 -12.73 28.58
N GLY A 146 -1.00 -11.66 28.63
CA GLY A 146 -1.03 -10.61 29.64
C GLY A 146 -0.26 -9.34 29.30
N ASN A 147 0.38 -9.27 28.14
CA ASN A 147 1.00 -8.03 27.65
C ASN A 147 -0.08 -7.03 27.25
N LYS A 148 0.21 -5.73 27.43
CA LYS A 148 -0.69 -4.67 26.94
C LYS A 148 -0.84 -4.78 25.43
N LYS A 149 -2.06 -4.52 24.94
CA LYS A 149 -2.40 -4.44 23.52
C LYS A 149 -2.78 -3.01 23.12
N PHE A 150 -3.54 -2.33 23.97
CA PHE A 150 -4.02 -0.97 23.73
C PHE A 150 -4.16 -0.23 25.05
N GLU A 151 -3.86 1.08 25.05
CA GLU A 151 -4.16 2.00 26.13
C GLU A 151 -4.53 3.36 25.54
N GLY A 152 -5.65 3.93 25.99
CA GLY A 152 -6.13 5.22 25.49
C GLY A 152 -7.32 5.73 26.28
N ASN A 153 -8.00 6.70 25.69
CA ASN A 153 -9.22 7.26 26.27
C ASN A 153 -10.35 7.23 25.25
N TYR A 154 -11.56 7.00 25.77
CA TYR A 154 -12.79 7.15 25.02
C TYR A 154 -13.55 8.40 25.46
N GLN A 155 -14.21 9.05 24.51
CA GLN A 155 -15.23 10.06 24.75
C GLN A 155 -16.44 9.72 23.89
N ALA A 156 -17.60 9.54 24.52
CA ALA A 156 -18.84 9.13 23.85
C ALA A 156 -18.68 7.91 22.92
N GLY A 157 -17.88 6.92 23.35
CA GLY A 157 -17.66 5.69 22.61
C GLY A 157 -16.59 5.70 21.51
N LYS A 158 -15.93 6.85 21.30
CA LYS A 158 -14.86 7.02 20.32
C LYS A 158 -13.52 7.27 21.01
N ILE A 159 -12.41 6.84 20.36
CA ILE A 159 -11.07 7.14 20.86
C ILE A 159 -10.83 8.64 20.77
N ASN A 160 -10.42 9.25 21.87
CA ASN A 160 -10.16 10.67 22.00
C ASN A 160 -8.99 10.92 22.93
N GLY A 161 -7.98 11.65 22.48
CA GLY A 161 -6.72 11.85 23.21
C GLY A 161 -5.61 10.93 22.77
N TYR A 162 -4.52 10.94 23.54
CA TYR A 162 -3.31 10.16 23.23
C TYR A 162 -3.52 8.67 23.53
N ALA A 163 -3.09 7.79 22.60
CA ALA A 163 -3.27 6.37 22.69
C ALA A 163 -2.01 5.60 22.23
N TYR A 164 -1.88 4.37 22.75
CA TYR A 164 -0.76 3.48 22.52
C TYR A 164 -1.26 2.11 22.08
N TRP A 165 -0.56 1.50 21.13
CA TRP A 165 -0.79 0.12 20.68
C TRP A 165 0.52 -0.67 20.78
N TRP A 166 0.43 -1.88 21.25
CA TRP A 166 1.56 -2.79 21.41
C TRP A 166 1.33 -4.07 20.62
N LYS A 167 2.42 -4.69 20.19
CA LYS A 167 2.45 -6.03 19.64
C LYS A 167 2.35 -7.06 20.78
N GLU A 168 2.03 -8.30 20.42
CA GLU A 168 1.87 -9.38 21.39
C GLU A 168 3.15 -9.71 22.19
N ASN A 169 4.34 -9.45 21.59
CA ASN A 169 5.64 -9.58 22.27
C ASN A 169 5.92 -8.47 23.31
N GLY A 170 5.08 -7.44 23.36
CA GLY A 170 5.20 -6.30 24.26
C GLY A 170 5.92 -5.08 23.68
N ASP A 171 6.44 -5.15 22.46
CA ASP A 171 7.00 -3.99 21.77
C ASP A 171 5.90 -3.00 21.36
N LEU A 172 6.22 -1.71 21.38
CA LEU A 172 5.31 -0.67 20.92
C LEU A 172 5.12 -0.80 19.39
N GLU A 173 3.88 -0.76 18.94
CA GLU A 173 3.52 -0.80 17.52
C GLU A 173 3.32 0.60 16.95
N MET A 174 2.50 1.40 17.65
CA MET A 174 2.25 2.80 17.27
C MET A 174 1.73 3.59 18.47
N GLU A 175 1.89 4.90 18.38
CA GLU A 175 1.33 5.87 19.33
C GLU A 175 0.97 7.18 18.64
N GLY A 176 -0.02 7.86 19.21
CA GLY A 176 -0.41 9.18 18.72
C GLY A 176 -1.72 9.67 19.32
N ASN A 177 -2.10 10.87 18.94
CA ASN A 177 -3.35 11.47 19.38
C ASN A 177 -4.47 11.16 18.38
N SER A 178 -5.69 10.96 18.90
CA SER A 178 -6.91 10.82 18.09
C SER A 178 -7.98 11.80 18.52
N ILE A 179 -8.79 12.25 17.59
CA ILE A 179 -10.01 13.00 17.81
C ILE A 179 -11.14 12.28 17.09
N ASP A 180 -12.14 11.79 17.83
CA ASP A 180 -13.29 11.05 17.29
C ASP A 180 -12.90 9.85 16.39
N ASP A 181 -11.93 9.03 16.85
CA ASP A 181 -11.32 7.89 16.15
C ASP A 181 -10.39 8.26 14.99
N LEU A 182 -10.29 9.53 14.59
CA LEU A 182 -9.39 9.99 13.53
C LEU A 182 -8.03 10.37 14.12
N GLN A 183 -6.96 9.98 13.43
CA GLN A 183 -5.60 10.40 13.78
C GLN A 183 -5.48 11.92 13.67
N ASP A 184 -4.89 12.55 14.70
CA ASP A 184 -4.67 14.01 14.74
C ASP A 184 -3.38 14.34 15.51
N GLY A 185 -2.57 15.27 15.01
CA GLY A 185 -1.26 15.57 15.58
C GLY A 185 -0.17 14.55 15.27
N GLU A 186 0.89 14.54 16.09
CA GLU A 186 2.06 13.66 15.85
C GLU A 186 1.72 12.20 16.10
N TRP A 187 2.07 11.34 15.14
CA TRP A 187 2.00 9.88 15.22
C TRP A 187 3.37 9.27 14.96
N LYS A 188 3.67 8.18 15.70
CA LYS A 188 4.85 7.35 15.52
C LYS A 188 4.46 5.90 15.34
N PHE A 189 5.13 5.24 14.42
CA PHE A 189 4.99 3.82 14.10
C PHE A 189 6.34 3.16 14.30
N TYR A 190 6.36 1.97 14.87
CA TYR A 190 7.57 1.33 15.33
C TYR A 190 7.84 0.00 14.63
N TYR A 191 9.09 -0.27 14.38
CA TYR A 191 9.61 -1.61 14.13
C TYR A 191 9.67 -2.41 15.44
N ASP A 192 10.19 -3.64 15.37
CA ASP A 192 10.50 -4.39 16.58
C ASP A 192 11.58 -3.68 17.41
N ASN A 193 11.68 -4.02 18.70
CA ASN A 193 12.59 -3.39 19.66
C ASN A 193 12.36 -1.88 19.85
N ASN A 194 11.15 -1.38 19.59
CA ASN A 194 10.75 0.02 19.78
C ASN A 194 11.56 1.03 18.95
N ILE A 195 12.09 0.61 17.80
CA ILE A 195 12.76 1.51 16.85
C ILE A 195 11.68 2.24 16.04
N VAL A 196 11.74 3.58 16.04
CA VAL A 196 10.80 4.39 15.23
C VAL A 196 11.01 4.11 13.75
N GLY A 197 10.03 3.49 13.10
CA GLY A 197 10.01 3.21 11.66
C GLY A 197 9.53 4.40 10.84
N SER A 198 8.48 5.07 11.31
CA SER A 198 8.03 6.32 10.70
C SER A 198 7.37 7.25 11.72
N LYS A 199 7.41 8.55 11.42
CA LYS A 199 6.71 9.57 12.20
C LYS A 199 6.33 10.78 11.35
N GLY A 200 5.25 11.43 11.74
CA GLY A 200 4.73 12.64 11.13
C GLY A 200 3.40 13.05 11.75
N ASN A 201 2.80 14.06 11.21
CA ASN A 201 1.52 14.56 11.68
C ASN A 201 0.35 14.08 10.82
N PHE A 202 -0.78 13.95 11.46
CA PHE A 202 -2.09 13.81 10.81
C PHE A 202 -2.97 15.01 11.15
N VAL A 203 -3.87 15.34 10.25
CA VAL A 203 -4.99 16.23 10.45
C VAL A 203 -6.24 15.55 9.94
N ASN A 204 -7.21 15.28 10.82
CA ASN A 204 -8.45 14.56 10.47
C ASN A 204 -8.19 13.22 9.74
N GLY A 205 -7.18 12.45 10.15
CA GLY A 205 -6.83 11.17 9.57
C GLY A 205 -6.01 11.23 8.27
N LEU A 206 -5.66 12.42 7.77
CA LEU A 206 -4.81 12.61 6.59
C LEU A 206 -3.40 13.03 7.00
N GLN A 207 -2.37 12.46 6.34
CA GLN A 207 -1.00 12.86 6.57
C GLN A 207 -0.80 14.35 6.21
N GLU A 208 -0.11 15.08 7.09
CA GLU A 208 0.13 16.51 6.95
C GLU A 208 1.54 16.88 7.40
N GLY A 209 2.17 17.85 6.70
CA GLY A 209 3.50 18.32 7.04
C GLY A 209 4.60 17.28 6.82
N VAL A 210 5.72 17.45 7.54
CA VAL A 210 6.93 16.62 7.33
C VAL A 210 6.77 15.24 7.92
N TRP A 211 6.94 14.24 7.06
CA TRP A 211 7.03 12.82 7.43
C TRP A 211 8.45 12.30 7.27
N THR A 212 8.91 11.56 8.28
CA THR A 212 10.20 10.89 8.30
C THR A 212 9.99 9.38 8.40
N TYR A 213 10.72 8.63 7.59
CA TYR A 213 10.75 7.17 7.59
C TYR A 213 12.18 6.71 7.84
N ASN A 214 12.36 5.70 8.64
CA ASN A 214 13.66 5.15 8.98
C ASN A 214 13.80 3.71 8.48
N PHE A 215 15.03 3.22 8.40
CA PHE A 215 15.36 1.82 8.32
C PHE A 215 15.20 1.15 9.70
N GLU A 216 15.20 -0.18 9.75
CA GLU A 216 15.13 -0.96 11.01
C GLU A 216 16.30 -0.69 11.96
N ASN A 217 17.44 -0.20 11.46
CA ASN A 217 18.56 0.25 12.29
C ASN A 217 18.39 1.68 12.83
N GLY A 218 17.24 2.31 12.65
CA GLY A 218 16.88 3.65 13.09
C GLY A 218 17.46 4.80 12.26
N LYS A 219 18.28 4.52 11.24
CA LYS A 219 18.77 5.56 10.33
C LYS A 219 17.68 6.02 9.37
N LYS A 220 17.76 7.29 8.99
CA LYS A 220 16.79 7.89 8.07
C LYS A 220 16.81 7.21 6.69
N TRP A 221 15.64 6.76 6.22
CA TRP A 221 15.44 6.20 4.89
C TRP A 221 14.88 7.22 3.91
N LYS A 222 13.78 7.88 4.25
CA LYS A 222 13.17 8.92 3.41
C LYS A 222 12.48 9.99 4.24
N GLN A 223 12.36 11.19 3.68
CA GLN A 223 11.68 12.32 4.31
C GLN A 223 11.08 13.22 3.24
N GLY A 224 9.91 13.77 3.51
CA GLY A 224 9.26 14.75 2.66
C GLY A 224 7.99 15.28 3.29
N ASN A 225 7.31 16.13 2.58
CA ASN A 225 6.10 16.79 3.03
C ASN A 225 4.85 16.12 2.44
N TYR A 226 3.80 16.08 3.24
CA TYR A 226 2.44 15.77 2.80
C TYR A 226 1.54 16.99 2.97
N GLU A 227 0.59 17.13 2.07
CA GLU A 227 -0.51 18.09 2.15
C GLU A 227 -1.81 17.33 1.88
N SER A 228 -2.71 17.28 2.85
CA SER A 228 -3.99 16.55 2.75
C SER A 228 -3.82 15.09 2.27
N GLY A 229 -2.82 14.38 2.79
CA GLY A 229 -2.54 12.97 2.50
C GLY A 229 -1.78 12.71 1.20
N LYS A 230 -1.42 13.75 0.42
CA LYS A 230 -0.64 13.63 -0.82
C LYS A 230 0.77 14.16 -0.62
N ARG A 231 1.75 13.52 -1.27
CA ARG A 231 3.13 14.02 -1.25
C ARG A 231 3.21 15.35 -1.97
N GLU A 232 3.85 16.32 -1.32
CA GLU A 232 4.01 17.69 -1.82
C GLU A 232 5.42 18.21 -1.54
N GLY A 233 5.97 19.04 -2.45
CA GLY A 233 7.27 19.66 -2.29
C GLY A 233 8.46 18.69 -2.29
N GLU A 234 9.56 19.08 -1.65
CA GLU A 234 10.83 18.35 -1.68
C GLU A 234 10.78 17.02 -0.90
N TRP A 235 11.21 15.95 -1.57
CA TRP A 235 11.41 14.62 -0.98
C TRP A 235 12.86 14.17 -1.15
N LYS A 236 13.38 13.54 -0.10
CA LYS A 236 14.71 12.96 -0.06
C LYS A 236 14.66 11.51 0.37
N ALA A 237 15.53 10.70 -0.19
CA ALA A 237 15.78 9.33 0.27
C ALA A 237 17.29 9.13 0.47
N TRP A 238 17.65 8.27 1.42
CA TRP A 238 19.01 7.96 1.78
C TRP A 238 19.26 6.46 1.69
N PHE A 239 20.49 6.09 1.42
CA PHE A 239 20.97 4.73 1.62
C PHE A 239 21.14 4.43 3.11
N GLU A 240 21.19 3.16 3.46
CA GLU A 240 21.38 2.71 4.85
C GLU A 240 22.71 3.18 5.48
N ASN A 241 23.74 3.45 4.67
CA ASN A 241 24.98 4.07 5.12
C ASN A 241 24.84 5.57 5.42
N GLY A 242 23.67 6.18 5.15
CA GLY A 242 23.36 7.60 5.39
C GLY A 242 23.69 8.52 4.21
N ALA A 243 24.27 8.02 3.11
CA ALA A 243 24.49 8.81 1.90
C ALA A 243 23.16 9.12 1.22
N LEU A 244 23.06 10.30 0.59
CA LEU A 244 21.87 10.69 -0.17
C LEU A 244 21.72 9.76 -1.40
N GLN A 245 20.52 9.19 -1.57
CA GLN A 245 20.18 8.30 -2.66
C GLN A 245 19.39 9.00 -3.76
N ARG A 246 18.37 9.76 -3.38
CA ARG A 246 17.45 10.41 -4.34
C ARG A 246 16.90 11.71 -3.75
N LYS A 247 16.71 12.71 -4.60
CA LYS A 247 16.09 13.99 -4.25
C LYS A 247 15.27 14.51 -5.43
N GLY A 248 14.09 15.06 -5.12
CA GLY A 248 13.24 15.71 -6.09
C GLY A 248 11.99 16.26 -5.43
N SER A 249 11.04 16.70 -6.22
CA SER A 249 9.79 17.27 -5.72
C SER A 249 8.59 16.50 -6.24
N PHE A 250 7.52 16.50 -5.44
CA PHE A 250 6.19 16.04 -5.82
C PHE A 250 5.22 17.22 -5.86
N VAL A 251 4.24 17.11 -6.73
CA VAL A 251 3.03 17.93 -6.76
C VAL A 251 1.85 16.96 -6.83
N GLU A 252 1.00 16.92 -5.82
CA GLU A 252 -0.14 16.01 -5.72
C GLU A 252 0.23 14.54 -6.03
N ASP A 253 1.26 13.98 -5.34
CA ASP A 253 1.81 12.63 -5.51
C ASP A 253 2.54 12.35 -6.83
N LYS A 254 2.62 13.28 -7.75
CA LYS A 254 3.34 13.13 -9.02
C LYS A 254 4.71 13.78 -8.95
N GLU A 255 5.74 13.09 -9.45
CA GLU A 255 7.06 13.71 -9.58
C GLU A 255 6.97 14.94 -10.47
N ASP A 256 7.57 16.07 -10.01
CA ASP A 256 7.62 17.31 -10.75
C ASP A 256 8.95 18.04 -10.51
N GLY A 257 9.46 18.74 -11.54
CA GLY A 257 10.74 19.44 -11.47
C GLY A 257 11.95 18.52 -11.55
N LEU A 258 13.10 19.02 -11.07
CA LEU A 258 14.39 18.32 -11.15
C LEU A 258 14.45 17.16 -10.14
N TRP A 259 14.80 15.98 -10.63
CA TRP A 259 15.13 14.80 -9.83
C TRP A 259 16.58 14.42 -10.03
N ILE A 260 17.24 14.07 -8.91
CA ILE A 260 18.63 13.63 -8.89
C ILE A 260 18.73 12.34 -8.09
N GLN A 261 19.47 11.39 -8.61
CA GLN A 261 19.79 10.12 -7.96
C GLN A 261 21.31 9.96 -7.86
N TRP A 262 21.78 9.38 -6.78
CA TRP A 262 23.21 9.18 -6.51
C TRP A 262 23.55 7.70 -6.32
N TYR A 263 24.77 7.35 -6.60
CA TYR A 263 25.39 6.09 -6.18
C TYR A 263 25.75 6.14 -4.69
N THR A 264 26.02 4.98 -4.11
CA THR A 264 26.44 4.87 -2.69
C THR A 264 27.75 5.56 -2.36
N ASN A 265 28.62 5.79 -3.37
CA ASN A 265 29.87 6.53 -3.24
C ASN A 265 29.68 8.07 -3.31
N GLY A 266 28.44 8.56 -3.47
CA GLY A 266 28.08 9.98 -3.52
C GLY A 266 28.16 10.62 -4.90
N ASN A 267 28.60 9.92 -5.94
CA ASN A 267 28.58 10.43 -7.31
C ASN A 267 27.13 10.41 -7.83
N VAL A 268 26.77 11.42 -8.65
CA VAL A 268 25.48 11.44 -9.32
C VAL A 268 25.36 10.24 -10.25
N GLN A 269 24.24 9.53 -10.18
CA GLN A 269 23.87 8.43 -11.07
C GLN A 269 23.05 8.94 -12.23
N ASP A 270 21.99 9.67 -11.93
CA ASP A 270 21.06 10.23 -12.89
C ASP A 270 20.53 11.59 -12.44
N GLU A 271 20.28 12.47 -13.39
CA GLU A 271 19.54 13.72 -13.17
C GLU A 271 18.64 14.02 -14.36
N GLY A 272 17.45 14.55 -14.09
CA GLY A 272 16.52 14.94 -15.14
C GLY A 272 15.23 15.48 -14.59
N TYR A 273 14.37 15.93 -15.47
CA TYR A 273 13.13 16.58 -15.12
C TYR A 273 11.94 15.65 -15.28
N PHE A 274 11.03 15.73 -14.34
CA PHE A 274 9.67 15.23 -14.46
C PHE A 274 8.69 16.39 -14.60
N LYS A 275 7.58 16.12 -15.27
CA LYS A 275 6.43 17.01 -15.34
C LYS A 275 5.18 16.18 -15.16
N ALA A 276 4.45 16.43 -14.06
CA ALA A 276 3.24 15.69 -13.71
C ALA A 276 3.42 14.15 -13.70
N GLY A 277 4.59 13.66 -13.25
CA GLY A 277 4.95 12.24 -13.16
C GLY A 277 5.60 11.67 -14.41
N GLU A 278 5.76 12.45 -15.50
CA GLU A 278 6.36 12.00 -16.75
C GLU A 278 7.77 12.55 -16.95
N MET A 279 8.71 11.71 -17.40
CA MET A 279 10.04 12.16 -17.78
C MET A 279 9.93 13.20 -18.89
N HIS A 280 10.61 14.35 -18.71
CA HIS A 280 10.54 15.48 -19.63
C HIS A 280 11.89 16.19 -19.72
N GLY A 281 12.19 16.78 -20.91
CA GLY A 281 13.41 17.56 -21.10
C GLY A 281 14.70 16.72 -21.08
N ASP A 282 15.81 17.34 -20.67
CA ASP A 282 17.13 16.74 -20.69
C ASP A 282 17.35 15.83 -19.50
N TRP A 283 17.72 14.58 -19.79
CA TRP A 283 18.15 13.58 -18.81
C TRP A 283 19.62 13.25 -19.01
N LYS A 284 20.38 13.21 -17.92
CA LYS A 284 21.79 12.87 -17.91
C LYS A 284 22.03 11.73 -16.94
N GLY A 285 22.83 10.78 -17.36
CA GLY A 285 23.30 9.69 -16.52
C GLY A 285 24.81 9.63 -16.50
N TYR A 286 25.32 9.10 -15.40
CA TYR A 286 26.76 9.00 -15.16
C TYR A 286 27.11 7.57 -14.74
N TYR A 287 28.33 7.16 -14.97
CA TYR A 287 28.89 5.96 -14.42
C TYR A 287 29.27 6.15 -12.93
N GLU A 288 29.49 5.08 -12.22
CA GLU A 288 29.86 5.14 -10.79
C GLU A 288 31.18 5.88 -10.54
N ASN A 289 32.08 5.91 -11.51
CA ASN A 289 33.32 6.71 -11.49
C ASN A 289 33.09 8.22 -11.77
N GLY A 290 31.83 8.66 -11.95
CA GLY A 290 31.44 10.04 -12.25
C GLY A 290 31.56 10.45 -13.73
N GLY A 291 32.03 9.56 -14.62
CA GLY A 291 32.08 9.79 -16.05
C GLY A 291 30.70 9.84 -16.68
N LYS A 292 30.51 10.66 -17.72
CA LYS A 292 29.25 10.71 -18.47
C LYS A 292 28.90 9.34 -19.05
N LYS A 293 27.62 8.94 -18.91
CA LYS A 293 27.05 7.70 -19.43
C LYS A 293 26.06 7.96 -20.57
N TYR A 294 25.13 8.89 -20.34
CA TYR A 294 24.18 9.29 -21.38
C TYR A 294 23.69 10.73 -21.22
N GLU A 295 23.25 11.32 -22.32
CA GLU A 295 22.40 12.50 -22.40
C GLU A 295 21.25 12.17 -23.36
N ILE A 296 20.02 12.24 -22.87
CA ILE A 296 18.82 11.83 -23.62
C ILE A 296 17.73 12.87 -23.40
N GLN A 297 17.04 13.25 -24.44
CA GLN A 297 15.86 14.11 -24.33
C GLN A 297 14.59 13.26 -24.28
N TYR A 298 13.69 13.63 -23.37
CA TYR A 298 12.40 12.99 -23.19
C TYR A 298 11.25 13.99 -23.36
N ALA A 299 10.14 13.50 -23.89
CA ALA A 299 8.84 14.15 -23.87
C ALA A 299 7.78 13.09 -23.58
N HIS A 300 6.94 13.31 -22.58
CA HIS A 300 5.87 12.36 -22.18
C HIS A 300 6.38 10.92 -21.97
N HIS A 301 7.45 10.76 -21.18
CA HIS A 301 8.13 9.49 -20.91
C HIS A 301 8.85 8.84 -22.09
N GLN A 302 8.66 9.36 -23.32
CA GLN A 302 9.27 8.82 -24.52
C GLN A 302 10.55 9.57 -24.86
N LYS A 303 11.58 8.87 -25.38
CA LYS A 303 12.77 9.52 -25.92
C LYS A 303 12.36 10.33 -27.14
N ASN A 304 12.60 11.61 -27.07
CA ASN A 304 12.23 12.54 -28.15
C ASN A 304 13.26 13.66 -28.24
N GLY A 305 14.05 13.65 -29.29
CA GLY A 305 15.16 14.60 -29.49
C GLY A 305 16.53 13.94 -29.36
N LYS A 306 17.51 14.69 -28.86
CA LYS A 306 18.92 14.28 -28.82
C LYS A 306 19.14 13.04 -27.98
N TYR A 307 20.00 12.17 -28.50
CA TYR A 307 20.51 11.00 -27.82
C TYR A 307 22.01 10.93 -27.96
N ARG A 308 22.74 10.79 -26.81
CA ARG A 308 24.16 10.53 -26.78
C ARG A 308 24.50 9.58 -25.65
N TYR A 309 25.34 8.62 -25.93
CA TYR A 309 25.79 7.62 -24.98
C TYR A 309 27.32 7.50 -25.03
N TRP A 310 27.97 7.32 -23.90
CA TRP A 310 29.42 7.20 -23.78
C TRP A 310 29.82 5.82 -23.27
N TRP A 311 31.00 5.41 -23.61
CA TRP A 311 31.70 4.35 -22.94
C TRP A 311 32.21 4.84 -21.59
N GLU A 312 32.51 3.91 -20.66
CA GLU A 312 33.03 4.26 -19.33
C GLU A 312 34.39 4.97 -19.38
N ASN A 313 35.17 4.78 -20.44
CA ASN A 313 36.42 5.51 -20.70
C ASN A 313 36.22 6.96 -21.23
N GLY A 314 35.00 7.47 -21.22
CA GLY A 314 34.63 8.83 -21.61
C GLY A 314 34.48 9.07 -23.13
N LYS A 315 34.75 8.06 -23.98
CA LYS A 315 34.55 8.19 -25.42
C LYS A 315 33.11 7.96 -25.80
N ILE A 316 32.63 8.68 -26.85
CA ILE A 316 31.26 8.48 -27.35
C ILE A 316 31.11 7.04 -27.85
N LYS A 317 30.00 6.41 -27.48
CA LYS A 317 29.56 5.10 -27.94
C LYS A 317 28.56 5.19 -29.08
N ALA A 318 27.56 6.07 -28.92
CA ALA A 318 26.52 6.29 -29.91
C ALA A 318 25.97 7.71 -29.80
N GLU A 319 25.62 8.30 -30.93
CA GLU A 319 24.90 9.58 -30.98
C GLU A 319 23.89 9.58 -32.11
N GLY A 320 22.77 10.30 -31.92
CA GLY A 320 21.69 10.45 -32.89
C GLY A 320 20.50 11.17 -32.25
N ALA A 321 19.33 10.86 -32.76
CA ALA A 321 18.08 11.37 -32.21
C ALA A 321 17.03 10.27 -32.17
N HIS A 322 16.04 10.46 -31.30
CA HIS A 322 14.82 9.67 -31.26
C HIS A 322 13.61 10.56 -31.55
N LYS A 323 12.57 9.94 -32.06
CA LYS A 323 11.23 10.46 -32.12
C LYS A 323 10.30 9.38 -31.65
N ASP A 324 9.56 9.66 -30.57
CA ASP A 324 8.59 8.72 -29.94
C ASP A 324 9.23 7.33 -29.70
N ASP A 325 10.39 7.30 -28.98
CA ASP A 325 11.25 6.15 -28.67
C ASP A 325 11.96 5.50 -29.88
N GLN A 326 11.62 5.86 -31.10
CA GLN A 326 12.21 5.29 -32.29
C GLN A 326 13.43 6.11 -32.75
N LYS A 327 14.49 5.43 -33.20
CA LYS A 327 15.64 6.11 -33.81
C LYS A 327 15.20 6.88 -35.05
N GLU A 328 15.64 8.16 -35.17
CA GLU A 328 15.31 9.04 -36.28
C GLU A 328 16.54 9.83 -36.71
N GLY A 329 16.66 10.12 -38.01
CA GLY A 329 17.75 10.89 -38.56
C GLY A 329 19.11 10.18 -38.52
N VAL A 330 20.20 10.91 -38.60
CA VAL A 330 21.56 10.35 -38.72
C VAL A 330 22.07 9.86 -37.38
N TRP A 331 22.48 8.61 -37.37
CA TRP A 331 23.12 7.95 -36.24
C TRP A 331 24.57 7.64 -36.50
N LYS A 332 25.39 7.70 -35.42
CA LYS A 332 26.80 7.32 -35.45
C LYS A 332 27.07 6.37 -34.28
N ASN A 333 27.71 5.27 -34.55
CA ASN A 333 28.16 4.29 -33.54
C ASN A 333 29.70 4.22 -33.57
N TYR A 334 30.31 4.19 -32.38
CA TYR A 334 31.75 4.23 -32.19
C TYR A 334 32.25 3.04 -31.37
N ALA A 335 33.43 2.56 -31.69
CA ALA A 335 34.16 1.58 -30.88
C ALA A 335 34.65 2.22 -29.55
N GLN A 336 35.01 1.37 -28.60
CA GLN A 336 35.52 1.80 -27.29
C GLN A 336 36.83 2.63 -27.39
N ASN A 337 37.61 2.46 -28.48
CA ASN A 337 38.78 3.28 -28.78
C ASN A 337 38.41 4.64 -29.38
N GLY A 338 37.13 4.94 -29.64
CA GLY A 338 36.59 6.19 -30.20
C GLY A 338 36.55 6.24 -31.71
N LYS A 339 36.94 5.16 -32.41
CA LYS A 339 36.85 5.12 -33.88
C LYS A 339 35.39 4.91 -34.30
N LEU A 340 34.99 5.58 -35.38
CA LEU A 340 33.68 5.43 -35.99
C LEU A 340 33.54 4.02 -36.57
N LEU A 341 32.49 3.33 -36.21
CA LEU A 341 32.14 1.99 -36.72
C LEU A 341 31.17 2.06 -37.90
N GLU A 342 30.11 2.84 -37.73
CA GLU A 342 29.07 3.01 -38.74
C GLU A 342 28.35 4.35 -38.57
N THR A 343 27.81 4.84 -39.67
CA THR A 343 26.92 6.01 -39.67
C THR A 343 25.91 5.91 -40.83
N GLY A 344 24.71 6.34 -40.56
CA GLY A 344 23.63 6.41 -41.52
C GLY A 344 22.30 6.81 -40.90
N PRO A 345 21.32 7.08 -41.75
CA PRO A 345 20.01 7.51 -41.27
C PRO A 345 19.14 6.34 -40.82
N TYR A 346 18.38 6.58 -39.75
CA TYR A 346 17.20 5.80 -39.36
C TYR A 346 15.95 6.60 -39.72
N HIS A 347 14.89 5.89 -40.01
CA HIS A 347 13.52 6.40 -40.10
C HIS A 347 12.59 5.42 -39.40
N GLN A 348 11.81 5.91 -38.41
CA GLN A 348 10.92 5.08 -37.61
C GLN A 348 11.62 3.83 -37.03
N GLY A 349 12.84 4.01 -36.52
CA GLY A 349 13.62 2.92 -35.88
C GLY A 349 14.38 2.01 -36.85
N MET A 350 14.15 2.08 -38.17
CA MET A 350 14.72 1.22 -39.17
C MET A 350 15.82 1.95 -39.99
N LYS A 351 16.88 1.22 -40.35
CA LYS A 351 17.92 1.78 -41.27
C LYS A 351 17.28 2.12 -42.60
N ASN A 352 17.46 3.38 -43.03
CA ASN A 352 16.89 3.88 -44.27
C ASN A 352 17.91 4.79 -44.98
N GLY A 353 18.11 4.61 -46.30
CA GLY A 353 19.09 5.40 -47.06
C GLY A 353 20.53 4.88 -46.93
N LYS A 354 21.50 5.77 -47.15
CA LYS A 354 22.93 5.44 -47.29
C LYS A 354 23.59 5.25 -45.91
N TRP A 355 24.17 4.08 -45.70
CA TRP A 355 24.98 3.73 -44.55
C TRP A 355 26.45 3.56 -44.93
N SER A 356 27.35 4.05 -44.07
CA SER A 356 28.79 3.92 -44.19
C SER A 356 29.34 3.12 -43.01
N PHE A 357 30.17 2.12 -43.29
CA PHE A 357 30.80 1.24 -42.32
C PHE A 357 32.32 1.41 -42.39
N TYR A 358 33.00 1.43 -41.27
CA TYR A 358 34.43 1.70 -41.15
C TYR A 358 35.18 0.52 -40.56
N ASN A 359 36.41 0.32 -40.96
CA ASN A 359 37.29 -0.72 -40.44
C ASN A 359 38.06 -0.23 -39.16
N GLU A 360 38.82 -1.13 -38.56
CA GLU A 360 39.62 -0.84 -37.36
C GLU A 360 40.67 0.30 -37.56
N ARG A 361 41.07 0.60 -38.83
CA ARG A 361 41.96 1.70 -39.16
C ARG A 361 41.20 3.01 -39.41
N ASN A 362 39.89 3.04 -39.11
CA ASN A 362 38.97 4.16 -39.36
C ASN A 362 38.90 4.58 -40.84
N LYS A 363 39.11 3.61 -41.75
CA LYS A 363 38.90 3.81 -43.19
C LYS A 363 37.55 3.24 -43.59
N LEU A 364 36.91 3.88 -44.58
CA LEU A 364 35.66 3.41 -45.16
C LEU A 364 35.85 1.99 -45.71
N ALA A 365 35.08 1.05 -45.19
CA ALA A 365 35.12 -0.35 -45.58
C ALA A 365 33.92 -0.74 -46.46
N ARG A 366 32.77 -0.15 -46.21
CA ARG A 366 31.56 -0.46 -46.99
C ARG A 366 30.61 0.73 -47.00
N VAL A 367 29.93 0.93 -48.09
CA VAL A 367 28.76 1.80 -48.25
C VAL A 367 27.61 0.94 -48.74
N GLN A 368 26.48 1.09 -48.12
CA GLN A 368 25.31 0.29 -48.45
C GLN A 368 24.03 1.08 -48.24
N ASN A 369 23.09 0.97 -49.16
CA ASN A 369 21.78 1.55 -49.02
C ASN A 369 20.81 0.53 -48.39
N PHE A 370 19.91 1.07 -47.53
CA PHE A 370 18.85 0.33 -46.92
C PHE A 370 17.49 1.00 -47.18
N LYS A 371 16.46 0.21 -47.22
CA LYS A 371 15.06 0.61 -47.15
C LYS A 371 14.41 -0.24 -46.06
N ASP A 372 14.01 0.39 -44.95
CA ASP A 372 13.36 -0.28 -43.81
C ASP A 372 14.12 -1.53 -43.33
N ASP A 373 15.41 -1.39 -42.99
CA ASP A 373 16.39 -2.41 -42.61
C ASP A 373 16.73 -3.43 -43.72
N ILE A 374 16.11 -3.34 -44.88
CA ILE A 374 16.34 -4.23 -46.01
C ILE A 374 17.43 -3.63 -46.92
N GLN A 375 18.38 -4.45 -47.36
CA GLN A 375 19.37 -4.01 -48.38
C GLN A 375 18.65 -3.70 -49.68
N ASP A 376 18.66 -2.41 -50.04
CA ASP A 376 18.02 -1.91 -51.25
C ASP A 376 18.80 -0.70 -51.78
N GLY A 377 19.19 -0.74 -53.06
CA GLY A 377 19.99 0.28 -53.71
C GLY A 377 21.49 0.00 -53.73
N ALA A 378 22.30 1.04 -53.87
CA ALA A 378 23.73 0.96 -54.11
C ALA A 378 24.52 0.28 -52.97
N PHE A 379 25.51 -0.50 -53.39
CA PHE A 379 26.46 -1.18 -52.52
C PHE A 379 27.88 -1.02 -53.04
N VAL A 380 28.83 -0.68 -52.14
CA VAL A 380 30.26 -0.64 -52.44
C VAL A 380 31.05 -1.20 -51.25
N GLU A 381 31.98 -2.09 -51.51
CA GLU A 381 32.97 -2.56 -50.53
C GLU A 381 34.37 -2.12 -50.96
N TYR A 382 35.22 -1.85 -49.96
CA TYR A 382 36.55 -1.34 -50.16
C TYR A 382 37.61 -2.25 -49.53
N TYR A 383 38.75 -2.39 -50.15
CA TYR A 383 39.94 -2.96 -49.57
C TYR A 383 40.49 -2.11 -48.39
N PRO A 384 41.31 -2.69 -47.49
CA PRO A 384 41.94 -1.92 -46.42
C PRO A 384 42.82 -0.75 -46.86
N ASN A 385 43.30 -0.76 -48.14
CA ASN A 385 44.07 0.33 -48.77
C ASN A 385 43.15 1.46 -49.28
N GLY A 386 41.80 1.31 -49.18
CA GLY A 386 40.81 2.31 -49.61
C GLY A 386 40.37 2.22 -51.08
N LYS A 387 40.95 1.30 -51.88
CA LYS A 387 40.47 1.03 -53.23
C LYS A 387 39.21 0.17 -53.19
N LYS A 388 38.36 0.35 -54.24
CA LYS A 388 37.15 -0.50 -54.35
C LYS A 388 37.53 -1.96 -54.51
N ASN A 389 36.80 -2.83 -53.77
CA ASN A 389 36.85 -4.26 -53.91
C ASN A 389 35.74 -4.73 -54.86
N TYR A 390 34.52 -4.42 -54.56
CA TYR A 390 33.40 -4.66 -55.46
C TYR A 390 32.25 -3.66 -55.22
N GLN A 391 31.44 -3.47 -56.25
CA GLN A 391 30.24 -2.63 -56.18
C GLN A 391 29.11 -3.23 -57.01
N GLY A 392 27.90 -2.86 -56.68
CA GLY A 392 26.67 -3.23 -57.35
C GLY A 392 25.46 -2.59 -56.72
N ALA A 393 24.32 -3.21 -56.94
CA ALA A 393 23.08 -2.79 -56.30
C ALA A 393 22.27 -3.99 -55.88
N PHE A 394 21.48 -3.76 -54.82
CA PHE A 394 20.46 -4.71 -54.32
C PHE A 394 19.06 -4.16 -54.58
N SER A 395 18.11 -5.02 -54.79
CA SER A 395 16.68 -4.76 -54.62
C SER A 395 16.11 -5.86 -53.78
N ASP A 396 15.51 -5.50 -52.62
CA ASP A 396 14.96 -6.44 -51.68
C ASP A 396 15.93 -7.61 -51.34
N ARG A 397 17.18 -7.29 -50.96
CA ARG A 397 18.31 -8.20 -50.67
C ARG A 397 18.83 -9.01 -51.85
N GLU A 398 18.24 -8.89 -53.01
CA GLU A 398 18.69 -9.58 -54.23
C GLU A 398 19.62 -8.72 -55.08
N LYS A 399 20.72 -9.31 -55.59
CA LYS A 399 21.62 -8.60 -56.52
C LYS A 399 20.91 -8.32 -57.83
N ILE A 400 21.01 -7.06 -58.25
CA ILE A 400 20.45 -6.60 -59.51
C ILE A 400 21.48 -5.77 -60.27
N GLY A 401 21.29 -5.65 -61.56
CA GLY A 401 22.12 -4.79 -62.45
C GLY A 401 23.58 -5.21 -62.51
N ILE A 402 24.45 -4.28 -62.79
CA ILE A 402 25.87 -4.56 -63.05
C ILE A 402 26.66 -4.60 -61.74
N TRP A 403 27.30 -5.70 -61.48
CA TRP A 403 28.28 -5.91 -60.44
C TRP A 403 29.68 -5.93 -60.98
N SER A 404 30.63 -5.19 -60.36
CA SER A 404 32.00 -5.07 -60.77
C SER A 404 32.94 -5.38 -59.61
N TRP A 405 34.02 -6.09 -59.89
CA TRP A 405 35.09 -6.47 -58.92
C TRP A 405 36.42 -5.94 -59.39
N TRP A 406 37.22 -5.48 -58.48
CA TRP A 406 38.58 -5.00 -58.72
C TRP A 406 39.56 -5.75 -57.84
N ASP A 407 40.80 -5.86 -58.26
CA ASP A 407 41.88 -6.30 -57.42
C ASP A 407 42.37 -5.19 -56.46
N ALA A 408 43.28 -5.52 -55.53
CA ALA A 408 43.83 -4.56 -54.58
C ALA A 408 44.67 -3.44 -55.21
N THR A 409 45.06 -3.58 -56.48
CA THR A 409 45.75 -2.51 -57.27
C THR A 409 44.75 -1.53 -57.87
N GLY A 410 43.47 -1.90 -57.92
CA GLY A 410 42.37 -1.11 -58.50
C GLY A 410 42.07 -1.45 -59.95
N LYS A 411 42.63 -2.55 -60.49
CA LYS A 411 42.35 -3.05 -61.83
C LYS A 411 41.03 -3.82 -61.81
N LEU A 412 40.15 -3.56 -62.77
CA LEU A 412 38.89 -4.28 -62.96
C LEU A 412 39.18 -5.74 -63.35
N VAL A 413 38.68 -6.70 -62.58
CA VAL A 413 38.91 -8.13 -62.80
C VAL A 413 37.65 -8.90 -63.23
N ARG A 414 36.47 -8.40 -62.86
CA ARG A 414 35.21 -9.06 -63.23
C ARG A 414 34.07 -8.02 -63.30
N ARG A 415 33.18 -8.25 -64.26
CA ARG A 415 31.91 -7.50 -64.38
C ARG A 415 30.80 -8.42 -64.85
N VAL A 416 29.69 -8.42 -64.11
CA VAL A 416 28.59 -9.36 -64.34
C VAL A 416 27.27 -8.62 -64.17
N GLU A 417 26.31 -8.95 -64.99
CA GLU A 417 24.94 -8.48 -64.86
C GLU A 417 24.09 -9.51 -64.13
N TYR A 418 23.37 -9.03 -63.05
CA TYR A 418 22.49 -9.85 -62.24
C TYR A 418 21.03 -9.46 -62.44
N HIS A 419 20.15 -10.44 -62.43
CA HIS A 419 18.72 -10.28 -62.23
C HIS A 419 18.29 -11.25 -61.12
N LYS A 420 17.84 -10.68 -59.96
CA LYS A 420 17.42 -11.44 -58.79
C LYS A 420 18.40 -12.55 -58.38
N ASN A 421 19.63 -12.15 -58.09
CA ASN A 421 20.77 -13.04 -57.75
C ASN A 421 21.26 -13.99 -58.86
N LYS A 422 20.59 -14.05 -60.02
CA LYS A 422 20.99 -14.91 -61.15
C LYS A 422 21.86 -14.11 -62.09
N ILE A 423 22.98 -14.69 -62.55
CA ILE A 423 23.83 -14.13 -63.59
C ILE A 423 23.09 -14.22 -64.90
N VAL A 424 22.81 -13.11 -65.53
CA VAL A 424 22.21 -13.07 -66.85
C VAL A 424 23.25 -12.83 -67.94
N ARG A 425 24.40 -12.12 -67.58
CA ARG A 425 25.43 -11.82 -68.53
C ARG A 425 26.78 -11.61 -67.86
N VAL A 426 27.86 -12.19 -68.43
CA VAL A 426 29.23 -11.89 -68.03
C VAL A 426 29.78 -10.86 -69.04
N LEU A 427 30.26 -9.72 -68.53
CA LEU A 427 30.71 -8.59 -69.33
C LEU A 427 32.25 -8.51 -69.37
N VAL A 428 32.93 -8.89 -68.27
CA VAL A 428 34.39 -8.93 -68.13
C VAL A 428 34.75 -10.14 -67.19
N GLY A 429 35.80 -10.89 -67.49
CA GLY A 429 36.26 -12.07 -66.75
C GLY A 429 35.68 -13.39 -67.30
N GLU A 430 36.14 -14.50 -66.74
CA GLU A 430 35.64 -15.84 -67.12
C GLU A 430 34.24 -16.09 -66.51
N ARG A 431 33.46 -16.93 -67.20
CA ARG A 431 32.11 -17.34 -66.79
C ARG A 431 32.06 -18.10 -65.46
#